data_e523d2561b54b43bb491e0774e5eb717
#
_entry.id   e523d2561b54b43bb491e0774e5eb717
#
_cell.length_a   1.000
_cell.length_b   1.000
_cell.length_c   1.000
_cell.angle_alpha   90.00
_cell.angle_beta   90.00
_cell.angle_gamma   90.00
#
_symmetry.space_group_name_H-M   'P 1'
#
loop_
_entity.id
_entity.type
_entity.pdbx_description
1 polymer ?
#
loop_
_entity_poly.entity_id
_entity_poly.type
_entity_poly.pdbx_seq_one_letter_code
_entity_poly.pdbx_strand_id
1 'polypeptide(L)'
;FLLLTFGALLNIVTTDNIGTLASQWEVMTWASFALVAWERTSKARDAAIKYVVLCCSAAYLMIVGFFMIGGNHTQYGEIVANLSVHSDDVLKFALVFTLLGFAAKAGLVPLHSWLPDAHPAAPSSVSAPLSGVLTKMGVFGVVTLCNSWLEDLPDYQNADAYNTAQPTMVY
;
A
#
# COMPACT_ATOMS: atom_id res chain seq x y z
N PHE A 1 2.98 -17.24 12.53
CA PHE A 1 2.45 -16.39 11.45
C PHE A 1 2.07 -14.98 11.95
N LEU A 2 1.42 -14.85 13.12
CA LEU A 2 1.04 -13.53 13.67
C LEU A 2 2.27 -12.64 13.88
N LEU A 3 3.33 -13.17 14.50
CA LEU A 3 4.59 -12.42 14.69
C LEU A 3 5.27 -12.06 13.36
N LEU A 4 5.20 -12.94 12.36
CA LEU A 4 5.71 -12.64 11.02
C LEU A 4 4.93 -11.49 10.37
N THR A 5 3.60 -11.49 10.51
CA THR A 5 2.75 -10.43 10.00
C THR A 5 3.09 -9.09 10.65
N PHE A 6 3.22 -9.04 11.98
CA PHE A 6 3.58 -7.81 12.68
C PHE A 6 5.02 -7.36 12.41
N GLY A 7 5.97 -8.29 12.32
CA GLY A 7 7.35 -7.98 11.95
C GLY A 7 7.44 -7.36 10.55
N ALA A 8 6.73 -7.94 9.58
CA ALA A 8 6.65 -7.39 8.23
C ALA A 8 5.99 -5.99 8.20
N LEU A 9 4.92 -5.80 8.98
CA LEU A 9 4.27 -4.49 9.12
C LEU A 9 5.21 -3.42 9.65
N LEU A 10 5.97 -3.71 10.70
CA LEU A 10 6.96 -2.79 11.26
C LEU A 10 8.04 -2.43 10.22
N ASN A 11 8.55 -3.42 9.49
CA ASN A 11 9.53 -3.17 8.43
C ASN A 11 8.96 -2.30 7.31
N ILE A 12 7.70 -2.50 6.90
CA ILE A 12 7.05 -1.69 5.86
C ILE A 12 6.99 -0.21 6.28
N VAL A 13 6.66 0.08 7.54
CA VAL A 13 6.50 1.47 8.03
C VAL A 13 7.84 2.17 8.25
N THR A 14 8.92 1.41 8.45
CA THR A 14 10.24 1.97 8.81
C THR A 14 11.25 1.96 7.66
N THR A 15 10.92 1.34 6.53
CA THR A 15 11.84 1.24 5.39
C THR A 15 11.62 2.35 4.37
N ASP A 16 12.72 2.91 3.88
CA ASP A 16 12.73 3.82 2.74
C ASP A 16 13.08 3.09 1.42
N ASN A 17 13.34 1.78 1.50
CA ASN A 17 13.74 0.99 0.33
C ASN A 17 12.56 0.22 -0.23
N ILE A 18 12.23 0.45 -1.52
CA ILE A 18 11.09 -0.16 -2.20
C ILE A 18 11.26 -1.69 -2.34
N GLY A 19 12.47 -2.20 -2.54
CA GLY A 19 12.71 -3.63 -2.58
C GLY A 19 12.39 -4.31 -1.24
N THR A 20 12.76 -3.67 -0.14
CA THR A 20 12.40 -4.11 1.21
C THR A 20 10.89 -4.00 1.43
N LEU A 21 10.26 -2.89 1.05
CA LEU A 21 8.82 -2.71 1.14
C LEU A 21 8.08 -3.82 0.38
N ALA A 22 8.46 -4.10 -0.87
CA ALA A 22 7.85 -5.13 -1.70
C ALA A 22 7.99 -6.52 -1.07
N SER A 23 9.19 -6.89 -0.62
CA SER A 23 9.44 -8.20 0.01
C SER A 23 8.65 -8.37 1.33
N GLN A 24 8.63 -7.34 2.17
CA GLN A 24 7.87 -7.39 3.42
C GLN A 24 6.34 -7.37 3.19
N TRP A 25 5.89 -6.72 2.12
CA TRP A 25 4.49 -6.76 1.70
C TRP A 25 4.04 -8.18 1.33
N GLU A 26 4.87 -8.92 0.61
CA GLU A 26 4.63 -10.33 0.30
C GLU A 26 4.66 -11.19 1.56
N VAL A 27 5.66 -11.03 2.43
CA VAL A 27 5.73 -11.77 3.71
C VAL A 27 4.47 -11.52 4.53
N MET A 28 4.02 -10.28 4.66
CA MET A 28 2.78 -9.92 5.37
C MET A 28 1.56 -10.60 4.73
N THR A 29 1.48 -10.63 3.41
CA THR A 29 0.34 -11.20 2.68
C THR A 29 0.29 -12.72 2.84
N TRP A 30 1.41 -13.42 2.67
CA TRP A 30 1.47 -14.87 2.84
C TRP A 30 1.29 -15.32 4.29
N ALA A 31 1.84 -14.59 5.26
CA ALA A 31 1.65 -14.88 6.67
C ALA A 31 0.17 -14.70 7.07
N SER A 32 -0.49 -13.64 6.62
CA SER A 32 -1.91 -13.42 6.90
C SER A 32 -2.83 -14.37 6.14
N PHE A 33 -2.46 -14.82 4.92
CA PHE A 33 -3.15 -15.90 4.23
C PHE A 33 -3.21 -17.18 5.08
N ALA A 34 -2.06 -17.59 5.65
CA ALA A 34 -2.00 -18.76 6.53
C ALA A 34 -2.88 -18.59 7.79
N LEU A 35 -3.00 -17.37 8.29
CA LEU A 35 -3.87 -17.06 9.44
C LEU A 35 -5.37 -17.12 9.06
N VAL A 36 -5.78 -16.64 7.89
CA VAL A 36 -7.17 -16.77 7.41
C VAL A 36 -7.54 -18.22 7.16
N ALA A 37 -6.61 -19.02 6.61
CA ALA A 37 -6.80 -20.45 6.36
C ALA A 37 -6.73 -21.33 7.62
N TRP A 38 -6.51 -20.77 8.80
CA TRP A 38 -6.19 -21.49 10.03
C TRP A 38 -7.23 -22.55 10.42
N GLU A 39 -8.50 -22.23 10.28
CA GLU A 39 -9.60 -23.15 10.67
C GLU A 39 -9.74 -24.38 9.74
N ARG A 40 -9.04 -24.39 8.60
CA ARG A 40 -9.01 -25.51 7.62
C ARG A 40 -10.37 -25.96 7.10
N THR A 41 -11.41 -25.16 7.28
CA THR A 41 -12.72 -25.39 6.66
C THR A 41 -12.64 -25.09 5.17
N SER A 42 -13.57 -25.68 4.36
CA SER A 42 -13.64 -25.36 2.93
C SER A 42 -13.86 -23.85 2.72
N LYS A 43 -14.72 -23.24 3.51
CA LYS A 43 -15.00 -21.79 3.47
C LYS A 43 -13.76 -20.95 3.78
N ALA A 44 -13.02 -21.30 4.84
CA ALA A 44 -11.79 -20.60 5.21
C ALA A 44 -10.72 -20.70 4.13
N ARG A 45 -10.57 -21.89 3.52
CA ARG A 45 -9.64 -22.11 2.42
C ARG A 45 -10.01 -21.26 1.19
N ASP A 46 -11.27 -21.27 0.78
CA ASP A 46 -11.72 -20.54 -0.40
C ASP A 46 -11.61 -19.02 -0.19
N ALA A 47 -11.95 -18.53 1.01
CA ALA A 47 -11.75 -17.14 1.40
C ALA A 47 -10.27 -16.74 1.41
N ALA A 48 -9.40 -17.59 1.94
CA ALA A 48 -7.96 -17.36 1.96
C ALA A 48 -7.34 -17.34 0.55
N ILE A 49 -7.76 -18.27 -0.34
CA ILE A 49 -7.31 -18.28 -1.73
C ILE A 49 -7.74 -17.00 -2.45
N LYS A 50 -9.00 -16.60 -2.30
CA LYS A 50 -9.50 -15.34 -2.88
C LYS A 50 -8.71 -14.15 -2.39
N TYR A 51 -8.43 -14.08 -1.08
CA TYR A 51 -7.61 -13.05 -0.47
C TYR A 51 -6.20 -12.99 -1.07
N VAL A 52 -5.47 -14.11 -1.08
CA VAL A 52 -4.09 -14.11 -1.55
C VAL A 52 -3.99 -13.82 -3.04
N VAL A 53 -4.85 -14.40 -3.87
CA VAL A 53 -4.84 -14.18 -5.31
C VAL A 53 -5.08 -12.70 -5.62
N LEU A 54 -6.08 -12.08 -5.00
CA LEU A 54 -6.40 -10.68 -5.27
C LEU A 54 -5.31 -9.74 -4.73
N CYS A 55 -4.86 -9.95 -3.49
CA CYS A 55 -3.87 -9.07 -2.86
C CYS A 55 -2.48 -9.22 -3.48
N CYS A 56 -2.02 -10.43 -3.84
CA CYS A 56 -0.73 -10.61 -4.51
C CYS A 56 -0.75 -10.06 -5.94
N SER A 57 -1.82 -10.32 -6.71
CA SER A 57 -1.93 -9.76 -8.07
C SER A 57 -1.84 -8.24 -8.06
N ALA A 58 -2.54 -7.59 -7.12
CA ALA A 58 -2.50 -6.15 -6.97
C ALA A 58 -1.14 -5.66 -6.43
N ALA A 59 -0.48 -6.41 -5.56
CA ALA A 59 0.86 -6.09 -5.07
C ALA A 59 1.92 -6.13 -6.19
N TYR A 60 1.82 -7.09 -7.11
CA TYR A 60 2.70 -7.13 -8.28
C TYR A 60 2.49 -5.91 -9.20
N LEU A 61 1.26 -5.44 -9.38
CA LEU A 61 1.01 -4.19 -10.10
C LEU A 61 1.64 -3.00 -9.39
N MET A 62 1.53 -2.92 -8.06
CA MET A 62 2.19 -1.88 -7.25
C MET A 62 3.71 -1.90 -7.46
N ILE A 63 4.33 -3.08 -7.42
CA ILE A 63 5.77 -3.25 -7.65
C ILE A 63 6.15 -2.76 -9.05
N VAL A 64 5.38 -3.15 -10.08
CA VAL A 64 5.60 -2.66 -11.45
C VAL A 64 5.49 -1.14 -11.51
N GLY A 65 4.49 -0.53 -10.84
CA GLY A 65 4.37 0.93 -10.76
C GLY A 65 5.60 1.60 -10.18
N PHE A 66 6.15 1.09 -9.08
CA PHE A 66 7.39 1.59 -8.52
C PHE A 66 8.60 1.43 -9.45
N PHE A 67 8.72 0.30 -10.13
CA PHE A 67 9.82 0.09 -11.09
C PHE A 67 9.73 0.97 -12.34
N MET A 68 8.53 1.34 -12.76
CA MET A 68 8.33 2.24 -13.92
C MET A 68 8.95 3.62 -13.68
N ILE A 69 8.92 4.11 -12.43
CA ILE A 69 9.45 5.44 -12.06
C ILE A 69 10.81 5.36 -11.36
N GLY A 70 11.09 4.26 -10.68
CA GLY A 70 12.33 4.07 -9.93
C GLY A 70 13.54 3.76 -10.80
N GLY A 71 13.34 3.04 -11.91
CA GLY A 71 14.45 2.56 -12.72
C GLY A 71 15.46 1.78 -11.88
N ASN A 72 16.65 2.33 -11.71
CA ASN A 72 17.73 1.76 -10.89
C ASN A 72 17.71 2.27 -9.43
N HIS A 73 16.86 3.22 -9.10
CA HIS A 73 16.74 3.77 -7.75
C HIS A 73 15.85 2.89 -6.90
N THR A 74 16.29 2.61 -5.69
CA THR A 74 15.55 1.77 -4.73
C THR A 74 15.09 2.54 -3.50
N GLN A 75 15.66 3.72 -3.27
CA GLN A 75 15.27 4.60 -2.18
C GLN A 75 14.05 5.42 -2.58
N TYR A 76 13.04 5.48 -1.72
CA TYR A 76 11.79 6.18 -1.99
C TYR A 76 12.01 7.67 -2.30
N GLY A 77 12.86 8.34 -1.52
CA GLY A 77 13.20 9.76 -1.74
C GLY A 77 13.88 10.03 -3.08
N GLU A 78 14.75 9.11 -3.56
CA GLU A 78 15.39 9.24 -4.88
C GLU A 78 14.37 9.09 -6.02
N ILE A 79 13.39 8.20 -5.84
CA ILE A 79 12.34 7.98 -6.83
C ILE A 79 11.45 9.20 -6.95
N VAL A 80 11.05 9.77 -5.82
CA VAL A 80 10.24 11.00 -5.78
C VAL A 80 11.00 12.16 -6.43
N ALA A 81 12.28 12.35 -6.11
CA ALA A 81 13.12 13.40 -6.71
C ALA A 81 13.29 13.26 -8.24
N ASN A 82 13.12 12.05 -8.79
CA ASN A 82 13.25 11.78 -10.22
C ASN A 82 11.91 11.74 -10.99
N LEU A 83 10.78 12.04 -10.34
CA LEU A 83 9.46 12.02 -11.00
C LEU A 83 9.42 12.95 -12.22
N SER A 84 10.04 14.12 -12.15
CA SER A 84 10.07 15.13 -13.22
C SER A 84 10.81 14.69 -14.49
N VAL A 85 11.59 13.61 -14.44
CA VAL A 85 12.32 13.08 -15.60
C VAL A 85 11.44 12.23 -16.50
N HIS A 86 10.32 11.73 -15.97
CA HIS A 86 9.43 10.84 -16.69
C HIS A 86 8.33 11.60 -17.44
N SER A 87 7.85 11.00 -18.53
CA SER A 87 6.68 11.55 -19.24
C SER A 87 5.41 11.41 -18.41
N ASP A 88 4.48 12.35 -18.57
CA ASP A 88 3.20 12.37 -17.86
C ASP A 88 2.43 11.05 -17.97
N ASP A 89 2.50 10.38 -19.10
CA ASP A 89 1.79 9.10 -19.29
C ASP A 89 2.41 7.98 -18.46
N VAL A 90 3.75 7.91 -18.37
CA VAL A 90 4.43 6.93 -17.51
C VAL A 90 4.07 7.18 -16.05
N LEU A 91 4.07 8.43 -15.61
CA LEU A 91 3.68 8.80 -14.24
C LEU A 91 2.25 8.41 -13.92
N LYS A 92 1.30 8.66 -14.82
CA LYS A 92 -0.10 8.26 -14.64
C LYS A 92 -0.28 6.76 -14.51
N PHE A 93 0.38 5.97 -15.38
CA PHE A 93 0.30 4.51 -15.30
C PHE A 93 0.95 3.98 -14.02
N ALA A 94 2.11 4.48 -13.65
CA ALA A 94 2.81 4.10 -12.42
C ALA A 94 1.97 4.43 -11.18
N LEU A 95 1.35 5.61 -11.15
CA LEU A 95 0.43 6.02 -10.08
C LEU A 95 -0.76 5.06 -9.97
N VAL A 96 -1.42 4.78 -11.09
CA VAL A 96 -2.58 3.87 -11.11
C VAL A 96 -2.19 2.48 -10.62
N PHE A 97 -1.08 1.93 -11.08
CA PHE A 97 -0.62 0.60 -10.68
C PHE A 97 -0.26 0.55 -9.19
N THR A 98 0.43 1.56 -8.69
CA THR A 98 0.80 1.66 -7.27
C THR A 98 -0.45 1.81 -6.39
N LEU A 99 -1.40 2.65 -6.79
CA LEU A 99 -2.67 2.83 -6.10
C LEU A 99 -3.51 1.55 -6.07
N LEU A 100 -3.54 0.77 -7.16
CA LEU A 100 -4.27 -0.51 -7.20
C LEU A 100 -3.77 -1.48 -6.14
N GLY A 101 -2.45 -1.58 -5.93
CA GLY A 101 -1.86 -2.44 -4.90
C GLY A 101 -2.27 -2.04 -3.49
N PHE A 102 -2.18 -0.75 -3.17
CA PHE A 102 -2.61 -0.23 -1.88
C PHE A 102 -4.12 -0.32 -1.67
N ALA A 103 -4.91 0.00 -2.71
CA ALA A 103 -6.36 -0.07 -2.69
C ALA A 103 -6.90 -1.49 -2.45
N ALA A 104 -6.28 -2.50 -3.07
CA ALA A 104 -6.64 -3.89 -2.84
C ALA A 104 -6.43 -4.30 -1.37
N LYS A 105 -5.31 -3.90 -0.78
CA LYS A 105 -5.01 -4.19 0.63
C LYS A 105 -5.91 -3.41 1.58
N ALA A 106 -6.22 -2.16 1.25
CA ALA A 106 -7.17 -1.34 2.00
C ALA A 106 -8.63 -1.84 1.90
N GLY A 107 -8.93 -2.72 0.94
CA GLY A 107 -10.29 -3.17 0.69
C GLY A 107 -11.18 -2.11 0.04
N LEU A 108 -10.61 -1.26 -0.83
CA LEU A 108 -11.36 -0.25 -1.55
C LEU A 108 -12.12 -0.85 -2.74
N VAL A 109 -13.26 -0.28 -3.08
CA VAL A 109 -14.04 -0.66 -4.26
C VAL A 109 -13.25 -0.33 -5.53
N PRO A 110 -13.15 -1.25 -6.52
CA PRO A 110 -13.81 -2.55 -6.64
C PRO A 110 -13.05 -3.74 -6.03
N LEU A 111 -11.87 -3.53 -5.44
CA LEU A 111 -10.93 -4.59 -4.99
C LEU A 111 -11.24 -5.14 -3.59
N HIS A 112 -12.38 -4.77 -3.01
CA HIS A 112 -12.79 -5.14 -1.64
C HIS A 112 -13.34 -6.57 -1.49
N SER A 113 -13.56 -7.28 -2.59
CA SER A 113 -14.34 -8.52 -2.61
C SER A 113 -13.77 -9.67 -1.76
N TRP A 114 -12.51 -9.61 -1.35
CA TRP A 114 -11.87 -10.57 -0.45
C TRP A 114 -12.25 -10.34 1.03
N LEU A 115 -12.53 -9.08 1.39
CA LEU A 115 -12.70 -8.67 2.79
C LEU A 115 -13.93 -9.28 3.47
N PRO A 116 -15.13 -9.28 2.85
CA PRO A 116 -16.33 -9.90 3.43
C PRO A 116 -16.21 -11.41 3.61
N ASP A 117 -15.37 -12.08 2.83
CA ASP A 117 -15.16 -13.52 2.94
C ASP A 117 -14.07 -13.87 3.95
N ALA A 118 -12.96 -13.10 3.98
CA ALA A 118 -11.83 -13.36 4.84
C ALA A 118 -12.14 -13.08 6.33
N HIS A 119 -12.92 -12.05 6.62
CA HIS A 119 -13.25 -11.67 8.01
C HIS A 119 -14.03 -12.74 8.78
N PRO A 120 -15.16 -13.27 8.27
CA PRO A 120 -15.90 -14.30 8.99
C PRO A 120 -15.21 -15.68 8.94
N ALA A 121 -14.28 -15.88 8.00
CA ALA A 121 -13.54 -17.14 7.87
C ALA A 121 -12.33 -17.21 8.81
N ALA A 122 -11.81 -16.07 9.24
CA ALA A 122 -10.67 -16.01 10.16
C ALA A 122 -11.10 -16.17 11.62
N PRO A 123 -10.29 -16.83 12.48
CA PRO A 123 -10.50 -16.83 13.91
C PRO A 123 -10.64 -15.41 14.47
N SER A 124 -11.39 -15.22 15.53
CA SER A 124 -11.64 -13.90 16.14
C SER A 124 -10.35 -13.17 16.53
N SER A 125 -9.33 -13.91 16.99
CA SER A 125 -7.99 -13.39 17.31
C SER A 125 -7.21 -12.88 16.08
N VAL A 126 -7.56 -13.35 14.88
CA VAL A 126 -6.95 -12.97 13.60
C VAL A 126 -7.78 -11.88 12.90
N SER A 127 -9.10 -11.96 13.01
CA SER A 127 -10.02 -10.99 12.38
C SER A 127 -9.78 -9.57 12.90
N ALA A 128 -9.46 -9.39 14.18
CA ALA A 128 -9.16 -8.09 14.77
C ALA A 128 -7.89 -7.43 14.18
N PRO A 129 -6.71 -8.09 14.13
CA PRO A 129 -5.54 -7.56 13.42
C PRO A 129 -5.76 -7.37 11.93
N LEU A 130 -6.55 -8.23 11.28
CA LEU A 130 -6.85 -8.14 9.86
C LEU A 130 -7.53 -6.80 9.52
N SER A 131 -8.55 -6.42 10.28
CA SER A 131 -9.25 -5.15 10.09
C SER A 131 -8.55 -3.96 10.73
N GLY A 132 -7.94 -4.15 11.90
CA GLY A 132 -7.34 -3.08 12.66
C GLY A 132 -6.01 -2.58 12.11
N VAL A 133 -5.22 -3.47 11.50
CA VAL A 133 -3.85 -3.15 11.09
C VAL A 133 -3.61 -3.42 9.60
N LEU A 134 -3.90 -4.62 9.08
CA LEU A 134 -3.55 -4.97 7.70
C LEU A 134 -4.23 -4.06 6.66
N THR A 135 -5.53 -3.80 6.81
CA THR A 135 -6.24 -2.90 5.89
C THR A 135 -5.73 -1.47 6.00
N LYS A 136 -5.29 -1.05 7.21
CA LYS A 136 -4.72 0.30 7.42
C LYS A 136 -3.38 0.49 6.73
N MET A 137 -2.63 -0.58 6.48
CA MET A 137 -1.40 -0.50 5.68
C MET A 137 -1.67 -0.07 4.24
N GLY A 138 -2.78 -0.54 3.64
CA GLY A 138 -3.21 -0.04 2.34
C GLY A 138 -3.52 1.44 2.36
N VAL A 139 -4.26 1.90 3.38
CA VAL A 139 -4.57 3.33 3.56
C VAL A 139 -3.30 4.15 3.80
N PHE A 140 -2.39 3.65 4.65
CA PHE A 140 -1.09 4.29 4.89
C PHE A 140 -0.31 4.47 3.58
N GLY A 141 -0.22 3.43 2.75
CA GLY A 141 0.45 3.50 1.45
C GLY A 141 -0.18 4.54 0.50
N VAL A 142 -1.53 4.61 0.45
CA VAL A 142 -2.22 5.63 -0.34
C VAL A 142 -1.89 7.04 0.15
N VAL A 143 -1.96 7.27 1.47
CA VAL A 143 -1.67 8.59 2.05
C VAL A 143 -0.22 9.00 1.81
N THR A 144 0.73 8.09 2.04
CA THR A 144 2.16 8.35 1.80
C THR A 144 2.43 8.68 0.34
N LEU A 145 1.86 7.91 -0.58
CA LEU A 145 1.99 8.14 -2.01
C LEU A 145 1.39 9.50 -2.42
N CYS A 146 0.18 9.81 -1.95
CA CYS A 146 -0.48 11.07 -2.27
C CYS A 146 0.32 12.26 -1.74
N ASN A 147 0.83 12.21 -0.51
CA ASN A 147 1.63 13.30 0.03
C ASN A 147 2.89 13.54 -0.78
N SER A 148 3.67 12.49 -1.05
CA SER A 148 4.93 12.63 -1.78
C SER A 148 4.76 13.10 -3.23
N TRP A 149 3.68 12.68 -3.88
CA TRP A 149 3.43 13.06 -5.27
C TRP A 149 2.75 14.41 -5.41
N LEU A 150 1.96 14.84 -4.42
CA LEU A 150 1.32 16.15 -4.42
C LEU A 150 2.31 17.27 -4.10
N GLU A 151 3.29 17.01 -3.24
CA GLU A 151 4.32 18.00 -2.90
C GLU A 151 5.17 18.41 -4.09
N ASP A 152 5.36 17.53 -5.09
CA ASP A 152 6.13 17.79 -6.31
C ASP A 152 5.32 18.42 -7.44
N LEU A 153 4.00 18.62 -7.29
CA LEU A 153 3.21 19.31 -8.28
C LEU A 153 3.48 20.82 -8.23
N PRO A 154 3.79 21.47 -9.39
CA PRO A 154 4.09 22.91 -9.44
C PRO A 154 3.00 23.79 -8.84
N ASP A 155 1.74 23.39 -8.98
CA ASP A 155 0.60 24.12 -8.44
C ASP A 155 0.52 24.06 -6.91
N TYR A 156 0.97 22.94 -6.30
CA TYR A 156 0.99 22.78 -4.86
C TYR A 156 2.13 23.61 -4.21
N GLN A 157 3.32 23.61 -4.83
CA GLN A 157 4.44 24.46 -4.40
C GLN A 157 4.08 25.96 -4.47
N ASN A 158 3.32 26.36 -5.48
CA ASN A 158 2.82 27.72 -5.59
C ASN A 158 1.76 28.05 -4.53
N ALA A 159 0.93 27.09 -4.13
CA ALA A 159 -0.06 27.28 -3.08
C ALA A 159 0.60 27.45 -1.70
N ASP A 160 1.66 26.72 -1.41
CA ASP A 160 2.43 26.89 -0.16
C ASP A 160 3.20 28.21 -0.14
N ALA A 161 3.76 28.65 -1.27
CA ALA A 161 4.37 29.96 -1.40
C ALA A 161 3.34 31.10 -1.21
N TYR A 162 2.11 30.91 -1.68
CA TYR A 162 1.00 31.83 -1.45
C TYR A 162 0.59 31.89 0.02
N ASN A 163 0.48 30.75 0.70
CA ASN A 163 0.11 30.65 2.11
C ASN A 163 1.20 31.24 3.03
N THR A 164 2.47 31.06 2.69
CA THR A 164 3.59 31.64 3.46
C THR A 164 3.76 33.13 3.20
N ALA A 165 3.30 33.65 2.06
CA ALA A 165 3.32 35.08 1.73
C ALA A 165 2.16 35.87 2.36
N GLN A 166 1.15 35.22 2.93
CA GLN A 166 0.09 35.89 3.67
C GLN A 166 0.65 36.44 5.01
N PRO A 167 0.56 37.75 5.28
CA PRO A 167 0.95 38.28 6.57
C PRO A 167 0.05 37.65 7.63
N THR A 168 0.67 37.05 8.65
CA THR A 168 -0.04 36.55 9.84
C THR A 168 -0.93 37.68 10.36
N MET A 169 -2.23 37.57 10.15
CA MET A 169 -3.17 38.45 10.82
C MET A 169 -3.08 38.14 12.32
N VAL A 170 -2.37 39.01 13.03
CA VAL A 170 -2.33 39.02 14.50
C VAL A 170 -3.68 39.55 14.94
N TYR A 171 -4.51 38.68 15.53
CA TYR A 171 -5.71 39.06 16.25
C TYR A 171 -5.35 39.37 17.70
#